data_b58df98dc1b3d77234d4eb30848db342
#
_entry.id   b58df98dc1b3d77234d4eb30848db342
#
_cell.length_a   1.000
_cell.length_b   1.000
_cell.length_c   1.000
_cell.angle_alpha   90.00
_cell.angle_beta   90.00
_cell.angle_gamma   90.00
#
_symmetry.space_group_name_H-M   'P 1'
#
loop_
_entity.id
_entity.type
_entity.pdbx_description
1 polymer ?
#
loop_
_entity_poly.entity_id
_entity_poly.type
_entity_poly.pdbx_seq_one_letter_code
_entity_poly.pdbx_strand_id
1 'polypeptide(L)'
;MFSAYENSLYYKNKERFKDLEDATKEFNAVHNGDNIIQDDIFNVLKNYSEKKDYPFDLFRYPVEDDDFCACTFIREGRIFVLVNTAMPLSKQIFAAAHELYHIWYFFEEDNLSLLKHGSVLKSSVIDQETTENEDIEANAFAGLLLAPEDTIRKQMKVYRIEGKDISFKDIIKLMDIFAIPYKAMILRLYEVGILSDDKVKELFLKTPEDIQQTIELTNLGKRWINTSREDLVFGSLKELLYENERYELITEERQKSDSSRLDELTRILKRGK
;
A
#
# COMPACT_ATOMS: atom_id res chain seq x y z
N MET A 1 6.81 7.38 -26.44
CA MET A 1 6.34 7.42 -25.04
C MET A 1 6.11 5.97 -24.66
N PHE A 2 6.91 5.41 -23.76
CA PHE A 2 6.69 4.04 -23.29
C PHE A 2 5.33 3.99 -22.58
N SER A 3 4.57 2.92 -22.79
CA SER A 3 3.33 2.73 -22.03
C SER A 3 3.68 2.39 -20.58
N ALA A 4 2.85 2.82 -19.62
CA ALA A 4 3.14 2.65 -18.18
C ALA A 4 3.41 1.19 -17.78
N TYR A 5 2.83 0.18 -18.46
CA TYR A 5 3.08 -1.23 -18.17
C TYR A 5 4.48 -1.71 -18.62
N GLU A 6 5.12 -1.03 -19.62
CA GLU A 6 6.50 -1.31 -20.04
C GLU A 6 7.53 -0.88 -18.99
N ASN A 7 7.13 -0.08 -18.00
CA ASN A 7 7.92 0.25 -16.83
C ASN A 7 7.86 -0.81 -15.72
N SER A 8 6.97 -1.79 -15.81
CA SER A 8 6.86 -2.84 -14.79
C SER A 8 8.12 -3.72 -14.72
N LEU A 9 8.38 -4.28 -13.54
CA LEU A 9 9.47 -5.22 -13.33
C LEU A 9 9.32 -6.46 -14.21
N TYR A 10 8.10 -6.97 -14.36
CA TYR A 10 7.80 -8.12 -15.20
C TYR A 10 8.23 -7.92 -16.66
N TYR A 11 8.06 -6.70 -17.19
CA TYR A 11 8.48 -6.37 -18.54
C TYR A 11 10.00 -6.17 -18.66
N LYS A 12 10.59 -5.46 -17.68
CA LYS A 12 12.01 -5.07 -17.69
C LYS A 12 12.95 -6.21 -17.29
N ASN A 13 12.57 -6.99 -16.27
CA ASN A 13 13.43 -8.04 -15.69
C ASN A 13 12.59 -9.20 -15.14
N LYS A 14 12.29 -10.17 -15.98
CA LYS A 14 11.47 -11.33 -15.62
C LYS A 14 12.12 -12.24 -14.56
N GLU A 15 13.45 -12.34 -14.55
CA GLU A 15 14.17 -13.14 -13.56
C GLU A 15 13.97 -12.54 -12.15
N ARG A 16 14.25 -11.24 -12.00
CA ARG A 16 14.05 -10.54 -10.73
C ARG A 16 12.59 -10.53 -10.29
N PHE A 17 11.65 -10.40 -11.25
CA PHE A 17 10.23 -10.51 -10.95
C PHE A 17 9.89 -11.89 -10.37
N LYS A 18 10.47 -12.97 -10.92
CA LYS A 18 10.25 -14.33 -10.42
C LYS A 18 10.82 -14.51 -9.02
N ASP A 19 12.00 -13.98 -8.74
CA ASP A 19 12.60 -14.01 -7.40
C ASP A 19 11.69 -13.34 -6.37
N LEU A 20 11.14 -12.15 -6.71
CA LEU A 20 10.18 -11.44 -5.86
C LEU A 20 8.85 -12.21 -5.70
N GLU A 21 8.39 -12.88 -6.74
CA GLU A 21 7.19 -13.71 -6.66
C GLU A 21 7.38 -14.85 -5.65
N ASP A 22 8.52 -15.53 -5.67
CA ASP A 22 8.81 -16.61 -4.75
C ASP A 22 9.00 -16.08 -3.31
N ALA A 23 9.68 -14.95 -3.13
CA ALA A 23 9.82 -14.26 -1.84
C ALA A 23 8.47 -13.81 -1.26
N THR A 24 7.57 -13.26 -2.08
CA THR A 24 6.23 -12.85 -1.62
C THR A 24 5.33 -14.02 -1.27
N LYS A 25 5.47 -15.17 -1.95
CA LYS A 25 4.76 -16.42 -1.58
C LYS A 25 5.20 -16.90 -0.19
N GLU A 26 6.51 -16.93 0.06
CA GLU A 26 7.04 -17.29 1.38
C GLU A 26 6.59 -16.30 2.45
N PHE A 27 6.67 -15.00 2.17
CA PHE A 27 6.19 -13.96 3.07
C PHE A 27 4.72 -14.15 3.43
N ASN A 28 3.83 -14.36 2.45
CA ASN A 28 2.41 -14.58 2.67
C ASN A 28 2.15 -15.82 3.54
N ALA A 29 2.82 -16.92 3.28
CA ALA A 29 2.67 -18.16 4.06
C ALA A 29 3.04 -17.95 5.54
N VAL A 30 4.08 -17.16 5.82
CA VAL A 30 4.59 -16.93 7.19
C VAL A 30 3.81 -15.83 7.93
N HIS A 31 3.39 -14.77 7.24
CA HIS A 31 2.88 -13.55 7.87
C HIS A 31 1.39 -13.30 7.66
N ASN A 32 0.74 -13.98 6.72
CA ASN A 32 -0.66 -13.73 6.36
C ASN A 32 -1.52 -15.01 6.24
N GLY A 33 -0.93 -16.21 6.22
CA GLY A 33 -1.67 -17.46 6.09
C GLY A 33 -2.46 -17.58 4.77
N ASP A 34 -1.94 -17.04 3.68
CA ASP A 34 -2.51 -17.07 2.31
C ASP A 34 -3.91 -16.42 2.17
N ASN A 35 -4.29 -15.54 3.08
CA ASN A 35 -5.53 -14.78 2.99
C ASN A 35 -5.41 -13.58 2.03
N ILE A 36 -6.55 -13.09 1.55
CA ILE A 36 -6.60 -11.80 0.86
C ILE A 36 -6.41 -10.70 1.91
N ILE A 37 -5.33 -9.93 1.78
CA ILE A 37 -4.87 -8.99 2.82
C ILE A 37 -5.81 -7.79 2.96
N GLN A 38 -6.10 -7.10 1.85
CA GLN A 38 -6.87 -5.84 1.87
C GLN A 38 -6.30 -4.83 2.88
N ASP A 39 -7.15 -4.22 3.70
CA ASP A 39 -6.76 -3.24 4.73
C ASP A 39 -6.05 -3.84 5.95
N ASP A 40 -5.95 -5.17 6.06
CA ASP A 40 -5.11 -5.82 7.07
C ASP A 40 -3.60 -5.61 6.83
N ILE A 41 -3.22 -5.08 5.67
CA ILE A 41 -1.82 -4.72 5.35
C ILE A 41 -1.18 -3.84 6.43
N PHE A 42 -1.96 -2.97 7.08
CA PHE A 42 -1.45 -2.11 8.14
C PHE A 42 -1.01 -2.91 9.38
N ASN A 43 -1.73 -4.00 9.70
CA ASN A 43 -1.35 -4.93 10.76
C ASN A 43 -0.17 -5.81 10.32
N VAL A 44 -0.16 -6.28 9.08
CA VAL A 44 0.96 -7.07 8.51
C VAL A 44 2.25 -6.27 8.60
N LEU A 45 2.23 -5.00 8.19
CA LEU A 45 3.37 -4.08 8.25
C LEU A 45 3.90 -3.92 9.70
N LYS A 46 3.02 -3.67 10.65
CA LYS A 46 3.35 -3.55 12.07
C LYS A 46 3.93 -4.85 12.61
N ASN A 47 3.21 -5.96 12.43
CA ASN A 47 3.60 -7.27 12.96
C ASN A 47 4.93 -7.77 12.38
N TYR A 48 5.23 -7.47 11.11
CA TYR A 48 6.51 -7.85 10.51
C TYR A 48 7.66 -7.11 11.19
N SER A 49 7.56 -5.80 11.40
CA SER A 49 8.59 -5.00 12.05
C SER A 49 8.79 -5.42 13.52
N GLU A 50 7.72 -5.70 14.25
CA GLU A 50 7.79 -6.18 15.63
C GLU A 50 8.44 -7.56 15.74
N LYS A 51 8.21 -8.49 14.80
CA LYS A 51 8.88 -9.80 14.76
C LYS A 51 10.40 -9.72 14.50
N LYS A 52 10.85 -8.63 13.90
CA LYS A 52 12.28 -8.35 13.69
C LYS A 52 12.92 -7.63 14.90
N ASP A 53 12.19 -7.50 16.01
CA ASP A 53 12.62 -6.80 17.24
C ASP A 53 13.08 -5.35 16.97
N TYR A 54 12.51 -4.71 15.96
CA TYR A 54 12.88 -3.36 15.57
C TYR A 54 11.78 -2.38 15.96
N PRO A 55 12.08 -1.30 16.70
CA PRO A 55 11.09 -0.30 17.06
C PRO A 55 10.43 0.29 15.82
N PHE A 56 9.08 0.33 15.82
CA PHE A 56 8.29 0.70 14.66
C PHE A 56 7.11 1.59 15.05
N ASP A 57 6.85 2.62 14.25
CA ASP A 57 5.68 3.47 14.38
C ASP A 57 4.98 3.67 13.02
N LEU A 58 3.70 3.33 12.96
CA LEU A 58 2.84 3.63 11.83
C LEU A 58 2.04 4.90 12.13
N PHE A 59 2.18 5.89 11.24
CA PHE A 59 1.37 7.10 11.22
C PHE A 59 0.39 7.04 10.05
N ARG A 60 -0.88 7.32 10.33
CA ARG A 60 -1.91 7.48 9.30
C ARG A 60 -2.69 8.75 9.62
N TYR A 61 -2.58 9.74 8.75
CA TYR A 61 -3.32 10.99 8.85
C TYR A 61 -3.37 11.69 7.48
N PRO A 62 -4.33 12.63 7.25
CA PRO A 62 -4.43 13.33 5.98
C PRO A 62 -3.28 14.32 5.82
N VAL A 63 -2.63 14.24 4.66
CA VAL A 63 -1.64 15.22 4.19
C VAL A 63 -2.24 15.91 2.98
N GLU A 64 -2.25 17.25 2.99
CA GLU A 64 -2.82 18.07 1.90
C GLU A 64 -1.80 18.21 0.75
N ASP A 65 -1.48 17.09 0.14
CA ASP A 65 -0.65 16.97 -1.04
C ASP A 65 -1.22 15.84 -1.91
N ASP A 66 -1.73 16.18 -3.07
CA ASP A 66 -2.42 15.25 -3.98
C ASP A 66 -1.48 14.21 -4.61
N ASP A 67 -0.17 14.42 -4.56
CA ASP A 67 0.83 13.47 -5.07
C ASP A 67 1.46 12.61 -3.96
N PHE A 68 1.49 13.07 -2.71
CA PHE A 68 2.08 12.33 -1.61
C PHE A 68 1.19 11.16 -1.15
N CYS A 69 1.70 9.93 -1.20
CA CYS A 69 0.99 8.71 -0.77
C CYS A 69 1.51 8.15 0.56
N ALA A 70 2.81 7.97 0.68
CA ALA A 70 3.44 7.41 1.88
C ALA A 70 4.92 7.79 1.95
N CYS A 71 5.54 7.54 3.09
CA CYS A 71 7.00 7.52 3.21
C CYS A 71 7.45 6.60 4.35
N THR A 72 8.66 6.05 4.20
CA THR A 72 9.36 5.29 5.23
C THR A 72 10.73 5.89 5.49
N PHE A 73 11.10 6.01 6.75
CA PHE A 73 12.44 6.45 7.14
C PHE A 73 12.84 5.88 8.50
N ILE A 74 14.16 5.84 8.76
CA ILE A 74 14.71 5.49 10.07
C ILE A 74 15.23 6.75 10.77
N ARG A 75 14.84 6.91 12.03
CA ARG A 75 15.37 7.92 12.90
C ARG A 75 15.63 7.35 14.30
N GLU A 76 16.82 7.59 14.84
CA GLU A 76 17.21 7.14 16.19
C GLU A 76 16.97 5.65 16.44
N GLY A 77 17.22 4.81 15.42
CA GLY A 77 17.04 3.35 15.51
C GLY A 77 15.58 2.89 15.48
N ARG A 78 14.63 3.73 15.08
CA ARG A 78 13.22 3.42 14.95
C ARG A 78 12.77 3.60 13.49
N ILE A 79 11.97 2.69 12.98
CA ILE A 79 11.33 2.80 11.67
C ILE A 79 10.04 3.60 11.82
N PHE A 80 9.86 4.57 10.96
CA PHE A 80 8.63 5.34 10.84
C PHE A 80 8.03 5.13 9.46
N VAL A 81 6.74 4.81 9.41
CA VAL A 81 5.95 4.78 8.19
C VAL A 81 4.80 5.76 8.32
N LEU A 82 4.67 6.64 7.34
CA LEU A 82 3.54 7.55 7.22
C LEU A 82 2.73 7.20 5.98
N VAL A 83 1.42 7.03 6.12
CA VAL A 83 0.48 6.81 5.01
C VAL A 83 -0.55 7.94 4.99
N ASN A 84 -0.71 8.58 3.82
CA ASN A 84 -1.64 9.68 3.63
C ASN A 84 -3.10 9.20 3.52
N THR A 85 -3.92 9.48 4.54
CA THR A 85 -5.34 9.10 4.56
C THR A 85 -6.24 10.01 3.70
N ALA A 86 -5.71 11.10 3.12
CA ALA A 86 -6.41 11.88 2.11
C ALA A 86 -6.51 11.17 0.75
N MET A 87 -5.65 10.15 0.51
CA MET A 87 -5.72 9.31 -0.68
C MET A 87 -6.85 8.28 -0.61
N PRO A 88 -7.36 7.76 -1.76
CA PRO A 88 -8.26 6.61 -1.78
C PRO A 88 -7.71 5.41 -0.99
N LEU A 89 -8.56 4.70 -0.27
CA LEU A 89 -8.13 3.59 0.61
C LEU A 89 -7.34 2.52 -0.15
N SER A 90 -7.71 2.20 -1.40
CA SER A 90 -6.91 1.27 -2.23
C SER A 90 -5.49 1.77 -2.50
N LYS A 91 -5.28 3.08 -2.67
CA LYS A 91 -3.93 3.66 -2.81
C LYS A 91 -3.17 3.61 -1.48
N GLN A 92 -3.84 3.83 -0.34
CA GLN A 92 -3.22 3.67 0.99
C GLN A 92 -2.76 2.24 1.25
N ILE A 93 -3.60 1.24 0.89
CA ILE A 93 -3.28 -0.19 1.00
C ILE A 93 -2.07 -0.53 0.14
N PHE A 94 -2.09 -0.10 -1.12
CA PHE A 94 -0.97 -0.34 -2.03
C PHE A 94 0.31 0.36 -1.57
N ALA A 95 0.20 1.59 -1.10
CA ALA A 95 1.31 2.35 -0.54
C ALA A 95 1.92 1.65 0.70
N ALA A 96 1.10 1.16 1.61
CA ALA A 96 1.59 0.41 2.78
C ALA A 96 2.32 -0.89 2.38
N ALA A 97 1.86 -1.59 1.33
CA ALA A 97 2.54 -2.78 0.81
C ALA A 97 3.86 -2.41 0.07
N HIS A 98 3.90 -1.27 -0.62
CA HIS A 98 5.11 -0.72 -1.22
C HIS A 98 6.16 -0.37 -0.14
N GLU A 99 5.75 0.33 0.92
CA GLU A 99 6.64 0.67 2.04
C GLU A 99 7.11 -0.58 2.81
N LEU A 100 6.28 -1.63 2.85
CA LEU A 100 6.67 -2.92 3.42
C LEU A 100 7.83 -3.56 2.63
N TYR A 101 7.89 -3.39 1.29
CA TYR A 101 9.04 -3.84 0.51
C TYR A 101 10.34 -3.20 0.99
N HIS A 102 10.36 -1.88 1.20
CA HIS A 102 11.57 -1.19 1.68
C HIS A 102 12.03 -1.70 3.05
N ILE A 103 11.09 -1.99 3.95
CA ILE A 103 11.40 -2.56 5.27
C ILE A 103 11.87 -4.01 5.14
N TRP A 104 11.19 -4.82 4.32
CA TRP A 104 11.57 -6.21 4.06
C TRP A 104 12.95 -6.29 3.43
N TYR A 105 13.23 -5.50 2.41
CA TYR A 105 14.51 -5.44 1.71
C TYR A 105 15.64 -4.97 2.64
N PHE A 106 15.37 -4.02 3.51
CA PHE A 106 16.29 -3.57 4.55
C PHE A 106 16.73 -4.70 5.49
N PHE A 107 15.80 -5.56 5.91
CA PHE A 107 16.12 -6.67 6.82
C PHE A 107 16.78 -7.86 6.11
N GLU A 108 16.42 -8.15 4.87
CA GLU A 108 16.96 -9.31 4.14
C GLU A 108 18.34 -9.03 3.51
N GLU A 109 18.57 -7.80 3.06
CA GLU A 109 19.84 -7.44 2.38
C GLU A 109 20.83 -6.71 3.31
N ASP A 110 20.50 -6.58 4.60
CA ASP A 110 21.32 -5.87 5.63
C ASP A 110 21.76 -4.45 5.16
N ASN A 111 20.94 -3.80 4.35
CA ASN A 111 21.25 -2.57 3.65
C ASN A 111 20.69 -1.34 4.39
N LEU A 112 21.37 -0.98 5.48
CA LEU A 112 21.08 0.22 6.30
C LEU A 112 21.03 1.54 5.51
N SER A 113 21.58 1.60 4.29
CA SER A 113 21.67 2.86 3.54
C SER A 113 20.35 3.30 2.93
N LEU A 114 19.49 2.37 2.52
CA LEU A 114 18.25 2.66 1.79
C LEU A 114 17.22 3.44 2.64
N LEU A 115 17.01 3.05 3.88
CA LEU A 115 16.06 3.74 4.77
C LEU A 115 16.62 4.99 5.46
N LYS A 116 17.93 5.23 5.40
CA LYS A 116 18.55 6.44 6.02
C LYS A 116 18.16 7.74 5.31
N HIS A 117 17.91 7.68 4.02
CA HIS A 117 17.54 8.85 3.21
C HIS A 117 16.04 9.05 3.09
N GLY A 118 15.23 8.06 3.55
CA GLY A 118 13.79 8.05 3.45
C GLY A 118 13.32 7.84 2.00
N SER A 119 12.31 7.01 1.82
CA SER A 119 11.57 6.94 0.56
C SER A 119 10.34 7.84 0.65
N VAL A 120 9.99 8.52 -0.43
CA VAL A 120 8.75 9.29 -0.56
C VAL A 120 7.97 8.74 -1.74
N LEU A 121 6.92 8.01 -1.46
CA LEU A 121 6.06 7.42 -2.47
C LEU A 121 5.06 8.45 -3.00
N LYS A 122 5.08 8.68 -4.30
CA LYS A 122 4.17 9.54 -5.02
C LYS A 122 3.06 8.76 -5.72
N SER A 123 1.93 9.42 -5.97
CA SER A 123 0.81 8.85 -6.71
C SER A 123 1.20 8.40 -8.14
N SER A 124 2.06 9.19 -8.80
CA SER A 124 2.63 8.87 -10.11
C SER A 124 3.45 7.57 -10.10
N VAL A 125 4.16 7.28 -9.01
CA VAL A 125 4.92 6.02 -8.85
C VAL A 125 3.98 4.83 -8.78
N ILE A 126 2.91 4.90 -7.97
CA ILE A 126 1.86 3.86 -7.92
C ILE A 126 1.23 3.63 -9.30
N ASP A 127 1.06 4.69 -10.07
CA ASP A 127 0.51 4.66 -11.43
C ASP A 127 1.52 4.19 -12.49
N GLN A 128 2.68 3.64 -12.09
CA GLN A 128 3.74 3.08 -12.93
C GLN A 128 4.49 4.14 -13.79
N GLU A 129 4.56 5.37 -13.34
CA GLU A 129 5.25 6.46 -14.04
C GLU A 129 6.71 6.65 -13.60
N THR A 130 7.18 5.78 -12.67
CA THR A 130 8.58 5.81 -12.18
C THR A 130 9.54 5.11 -13.12
N THR A 131 10.81 5.53 -13.09
CA THR A 131 11.94 4.85 -13.74
C THR A 131 12.96 4.33 -12.73
N GLU A 132 12.79 4.64 -11.44
CA GLU A 132 13.66 4.20 -10.36
C GLU A 132 13.47 2.71 -10.12
N ASN A 133 14.55 1.94 -10.16
CA ASN A 133 14.48 0.47 -10.07
C ASN A 133 13.92 0.00 -8.73
N GLU A 134 14.24 0.67 -7.64
CA GLU A 134 13.75 0.34 -6.30
C GLU A 134 12.23 0.49 -6.21
N ASP A 135 11.67 1.59 -6.71
CA ASP A 135 10.23 1.81 -6.77
C ASP A 135 9.52 0.78 -7.68
N ILE A 136 10.16 0.38 -8.78
CA ILE A 136 9.63 -0.63 -9.70
C ILE A 136 9.56 -1.99 -8.99
N GLU A 137 10.58 -2.36 -8.23
CA GLU A 137 10.58 -3.59 -7.42
C GLU A 137 9.56 -3.53 -6.30
N ALA A 138 9.46 -2.40 -5.60
CA ALA A 138 8.49 -2.18 -4.53
C ALA A 138 7.03 -2.25 -5.04
N ASN A 139 6.76 -1.69 -6.22
CA ASN A 139 5.46 -1.82 -6.87
C ASN A 139 5.14 -3.27 -7.27
N ALA A 140 6.13 -4.00 -7.78
CA ALA A 140 5.97 -5.42 -8.12
C ALA A 140 5.70 -6.24 -6.86
N PHE A 141 6.47 -6.04 -5.79
CA PHE A 141 6.25 -6.69 -4.49
C PHE A 141 4.85 -6.42 -3.94
N ALA A 142 4.42 -5.16 -3.95
CA ALA A 142 3.09 -4.76 -3.48
C ALA A 142 1.97 -5.48 -4.28
N GLY A 143 2.09 -5.51 -5.61
CA GLY A 143 1.15 -6.22 -6.47
C GLY A 143 1.12 -7.73 -6.22
N LEU A 144 2.30 -8.37 -6.12
CA LEU A 144 2.46 -9.79 -5.86
C LEU A 144 1.90 -10.19 -4.47
N LEU A 145 2.16 -9.37 -3.46
CA LEU A 145 1.71 -9.58 -2.09
C LEU A 145 0.18 -9.46 -1.96
N LEU A 146 -0.40 -8.38 -2.49
CA LEU A 146 -1.82 -8.08 -2.33
C LEU A 146 -2.72 -8.90 -3.26
N ALA A 147 -2.22 -9.29 -4.43
CA ALA A 147 -2.98 -10.05 -5.43
C ALA A 147 -2.13 -11.22 -6.00
N PRO A 148 -1.89 -12.28 -5.20
CA PRO A 148 -1.16 -13.46 -5.65
C PRO A 148 -1.87 -14.18 -6.81
N GLU A 149 -1.09 -14.77 -7.75
CA GLU A 149 -1.63 -15.43 -8.95
C GLU A 149 -2.68 -16.50 -8.61
N ASP A 150 -2.37 -17.41 -7.69
CA ASP A 150 -3.27 -18.50 -7.32
C ASP A 150 -4.59 -17.97 -6.77
N THR A 151 -4.54 -16.89 -5.98
CA THR A 151 -5.73 -16.25 -5.43
C THR A 151 -6.52 -15.52 -6.52
N ILE A 152 -5.86 -14.82 -7.46
CA ILE A 152 -6.54 -14.22 -8.63
C ILE A 152 -7.29 -15.30 -9.40
N ARG A 153 -6.62 -16.39 -9.78
CA ARG A 153 -7.24 -17.49 -10.54
C ARG A 153 -8.38 -18.16 -9.79
N LYS A 154 -8.26 -18.33 -8.47
CA LYS A 154 -9.31 -18.84 -7.59
C LYS A 154 -10.53 -17.93 -7.56
N GLN A 155 -10.33 -16.63 -7.37
CA GLN A 155 -11.43 -15.65 -7.35
C GLN A 155 -12.12 -15.51 -8.70
N MET A 156 -11.38 -15.53 -9.80
CA MET A 156 -11.96 -15.54 -11.14
C MET A 156 -12.90 -16.74 -11.35
N LYS A 157 -12.50 -17.94 -10.89
CA LYS A 157 -13.37 -19.14 -10.94
C LYS A 157 -14.63 -18.97 -10.09
N VAL A 158 -14.48 -18.47 -8.85
CA VAL A 158 -15.61 -18.24 -7.93
C VAL A 158 -16.64 -17.29 -8.55
N TYR A 159 -16.17 -16.22 -9.18
CA TYR A 159 -17.04 -15.19 -9.77
C TYR A 159 -17.35 -15.41 -11.25
N ARG A 160 -16.92 -16.55 -11.84
CA ARG A 160 -17.15 -16.92 -13.24
C ARG A 160 -16.65 -15.85 -14.22
N ILE A 161 -15.47 -15.28 -13.94
CA ILE A 161 -14.79 -14.32 -14.81
C ILE A 161 -13.95 -15.12 -15.81
N GLU A 162 -14.23 -14.97 -17.11
CA GLU A 162 -13.50 -15.63 -18.18
C GLU A 162 -12.37 -14.73 -18.68
N GLY A 163 -11.11 -15.20 -18.60
CA GLY A 163 -9.94 -14.38 -18.93
C GLY A 163 -9.93 -13.88 -20.38
N LYS A 164 -10.43 -14.67 -21.35
CA LYS A 164 -10.45 -14.28 -22.78
C LYS A 164 -11.38 -13.09 -23.07
N ASP A 165 -12.48 -12.95 -22.31
CA ASP A 165 -13.52 -11.96 -22.49
C ASP A 165 -13.68 -11.05 -21.28
N ILE A 166 -12.61 -10.89 -20.49
CA ILE A 166 -12.64 -10.08 -19.28
C ILE A 166 -13.14 -8.65 -19.59
N SER A 167 -14.20 -8.26 -18.95
CA SER A 167 -14.80 -6.94 -19.11
C SER A 167 -14.21 -5.91 -18.14
N PHE A 168 -14.41 -4.63 -18.44
CA PHE A 168 -14.03 -3.55 -17.54
C PHE A 168 -14.70 -3.69 -16.15
N LYS A 169 -15.95 -4.12 -16.11
CA LYS A 169 -16.68 -4.40 -14.86
C LYS A 169 -16.04 -5.53 -14.06
N ASP A 170 -15.52 -6.58 -14.71
CA ASP A 170 -14.85 -7.68 -14.04
C ASP A 170 -13.55 -7.20 -13.39
N ILE A 171 -12.83 -6.28 -14.03
CA ILE A 171 -11.63 -5.67 -13.44
C ILE A 171 -12.00 -4.87 -12.19
N ILE A 172 -13.03 -4.03 -12.24
CA ILE A 172 -13.54 -3.31 -11.06
C ILE A 172 -13.94 -4.26 -9.94
N LYS A 173 -14.53 -5.42 -10.29
CA LYS A 173 -14.85 -6.46 -9.31
C LYS A 173 -13.60 -7.08 -8.66
N LEU A 174 -12.56 -7.34 -9.45
CA LEU A 174 -11.29 -7.82 -8.90
C LEU A 174 -10.60 -6.77 -8.03
N MET A 175 -10.65 -5.50 -8.42
CA MET A 175 -10.21 -4.38 -7.55
C MET A 175 -10.95 -4.39 -6.22
N ASP A 176 -12.27 -4.64 -6.22
CA ASP A 176 -13.07 -4.71 -5.00
C ASP A 176 -12.64 -5.87 -4.10
N ILE A 177 -12.33 -7.03 -4.69
CA ILE A 177 -11.89 -8.23 -3.96
C ILE A 177 -10.51 -8.02 -3.34
N PHE A 178 -9.57 -7.45 -4.08
CA PHE A 178 -8.16 -7.32 -3.65
C PHE A 178 -7.82 -5.98 -3.00
N ALA A 179 -8.72 -5.00 -3.06
CA ALA A 179 -8.51 -3.65 -2.53
C ALA A 179 -7.27 -2.93 -3.10
N ILE A 180 -6.93 -3.16 -4.36
CA ILE A 180 -5.79 -2.54 -5.02
C ILE A 180 -6.21 -1.54 -6.09
N PRO A 181 -5.36 -0.55 -6.45
CA PRO A 181 -5.66 0.43 -7.49
C PRO A 181 -5.89 -0.20 -8.86
N TYR A 182 -6.69 0.48 -9.71
CA TYR A 182 -7.06 0.01 -11.04
C TYR A 182 -5.86 -0.39 -11.91
N LYS A 183 -4.87 0.49 -12.04
CA LYS A 183 -3.68 0.20 -12.86
C LYS A 183 -2.87 -0.99 -12.32
N ALA A 184 -2.78 -1.11 -10.98
CA ALA A 184 -2.13 -2.25 -10.35
C ALA A 184 -2.87 -3.58 -10.66
N MET A 185 -4.22 -3.57 -10.63
CA MET A 185 -4.99 -4.78 -10.99
C MET A 185 -4.80 -5.18 -12.45
N ILE A 186 -4.80 -4.24 -13.38
CA ILE A 186 -4.53 -4.52 -14.80
C ILE A 186 -3.15 -5.13 -14.95
N LEU A 187 -2.14 -4.55 -14.30
CA LEU A 187 -0.77 -5.05 -14.38
C LEU A 187 -0.67 -6.48 -13.85
N ARG A 188 -1.30 -6.77 -12.70
CA ARG A 188 -1.35 -8.13 -12.16
C ARG A 188 -2.02 -9.13 -13.11
N LEU A 189 -3.11 -8.75 -13.77
CA LEU A 189 -3.77 -9.60 -14.76
C LEU A 189 -2.91 -9.84 -16.00
N TYR A 190 -2.08 -8.88 -16.38
CA TYR A 190 -1.09 -9.03 -17.45
C TYR A 190 0.05 -9.98 -17.05
N GLU A 191 0.62 -9.78 -15.87
CA GLU A 191 1.72 -10.57 -15.32
C GLU A 191 1.37 -12.06 -15.18
N VAL A 192 0.11 -12.36 -14.83
CA VAL A 192 -0.38 -13.75 -14.74
C VAL A 192 -0.91 -14.30 -16.07
N GLY A 193 -0.70 -13.57 -17.19
CA GLY A 193 -1.03 -14.01 -18.53
C GLY A 193 -2.52 -14.06 -18.87
N ILE A 194 -3.36 -13.31 -18.15
CA ILE A 194 -4.80 -13.20 -18.40
C ILE A 194 -5.08 -12.14 -19.46
N LEU A 195 -4.37 -11.00 -19.42
CA LEU A 195 -4.50 -9.92 -20.38
C LEU A 195 -3.38 -10.02 -21.43
N SER A 196 -3.71 -9.76 -22.70
CA SER A 196 -2.74 -9.54 -23.78
C SER A 196 -2.22 -8.09 -23.77
N ASP A 197 -1.09 -7.85 -24.44
CA ASP A 197 -0.50 -6.51 -24.61
C ASP A 197 -1.51 -5.48 -25.15
N ASP A 198 -2.29 -5.87 -26.17
CA ASP A 198 -3.27 -4.96 -26.77
C ASP A 198 -4.40 -4.63 -25.79
N LYS A 199 -4.84 -5.62 -25.00
CA LYS A 199 -5.88 -5.40 -24.00
C LYS A 199 -5.40 -4.53 -22.83
N VAL A 200 -4.17 -4.71 -22.39
CA VAL A 200 -3.54 -3.83 -21.40
C VAL A 200 -3.50 -2.39 -21.88
N LYS A 201 -3.04 -2.15 -23.12
CA LYS A 201 -3.01 -0.80 -23.71
C LYS A 201 -4.39 -0.15 -23.73
N GLU A 202 -5.42 -0.89 -24.17
CA GLU A 202 -6.81 -0.42 -24.17
C GLU A 202 -7.27 0.00 -22.78
N LEU A 203 -7.01 -0.87 -21.78
CA LEU A 203 -7.49 -0.65 -20.41
C LEU A 203 -6.73 0.48 -19.70
N PHE A 204 -5.44 0.66 -19.96
CA PHE A 204 -4.67 1.80 -19.42
C PHE A 204 -5.15 3.16 -19.91
N LEU A 205 -5.91 3.22 -21.03
CA LEU A 205 -6.50 4.45 -21.53
C LEU A 205 -7.79 4.86 -20.79
N LYS A 206 -8.32 4.01 -19.90
CA LYS A 206 -9.50 4.36 -19.11
C LYS A 206 -9.19 5.50 -18.16
N THR A 207 -10.05 6.52 -18.19
CA THR A 207 -9.88 7.69 -17.34
C THR A 207 -10.35 7.44 -15.89
N PRO A 208 -9.93 8.25 -14.92
CA PRO A 208 -10.49 8.21 -13.57
C PRO A 208 -12.02 8.35 -13.55
N GLU A 209 -12.58 9.16 -14.46
CA GLU A 209 -14.03 9.38 -14.61
C GLU A 209 -14.74 8.10 -15.07
N ASP A 210 -14.18 7.36 -16.05
CA ASP A 210 -14.73 6.06 -16.51
C ASP A 210 -14.78 5.06 -15.34
N ILE A 211 -13.69 5.01 -14.54
CA ILE A 211 -13.59 4.13 -13.38
C ILE A 211 -14.63 4.51 -12.32
N GLN A 212 -14.71 5.80 -11.98
CA GLN A 212 -15.66 6.34 -11.01
C GLN A 212 -17.11 6.03 -11.42
N GLN A 213 -17.46 6.31 -12.66
CA GLN A 213 -18.80 6.05 -13.21
C GLN A 213 -19.16 4.55 -13.09
N THR A 214 -18.23 3.66 -13.40
CA THR A 214 -18.49 2.21 -13.31
C THR A 214 -18.66 1.75 -11.87
N ILE A 215 -17.89 2.30 -10.95
CA ILE A 215 -18.02 2.05 -9.50
C ILE A 215 -19.40 2.51 -8.99
N GLU A 216 -19.85 3.69 -9.40
CA GLU A 216 -21.16 4.24 -9.01
C GLU A 216 -22.31 3.39 -9.55
N LEU A 217 -22.23 2.96 -10.82
CA LEU A 217 -23.27 2.14 -11.46
C LEU A 217 -23.34 0.71 -10.86
N THR A 218 -22.23 0.16 -10.42
CA THR A 218 -22.17 -1.23 -9.95
C THR A 218 -22.13 -1.38 -8.43
N ASN A 219 -21.85 -0.32 -7.69
CA ASN A 219 -21.49 -0.28 -6.27
C ASN A 219 -20.30 -1.17 -5.91
N LEU A 220 -19.55 -1.70 -6.88
CA LEU A 220 -18.32 -2.44 -6.67
C LEU A 220 -17.15 -1.47 -6.43
N GLY A 221 -16.26 -1.80 -5.52
CA GLY A 221 -15.08 -1.00 -5.24
C GLY A 221 -15.34 0.32 -4.49
N LYS A 222 -16.58 0.65 -4.17
CA LYS A 222 -16.96 1.93 -3.56
C LYS A 222 -16.22 2.22 -2.25
N ARG A 223 -15.98 1.20 -1.43
CA ARG A 223 -15.21 1.32 -0.18
C ARG A 223 -13.78 1.81 -0.45
N TRP A 224 -13.18 1.33 -1.52
CA TRP A 224 -11.75 1.50 -1.79
C TRP A 224 -11.38 2.81 -2.47
N ILE A 225 -12.36 3.51 -3.08
CA ILE A 225 -12.15 4.85 -3.65
C ILE A 225 -12.36 5.97 -2.63
N ASN A 226 -13.01 5.67 -1.49
CA ASN A 226 -13.20 6.64 -0.44
C ASN A 226 -11.88 6.90 0.30
N THR A 227 -11.69 8.13 0.72
CA THR A 227 -10.60 8.50 1.64
C THR A 227 -10.96 8.07 3.06
N SER A 228 -9.96 7.93 3.92
CA SER A 228 -10.16 7.62 5.34
C SER A 228 -9.59 8.74 6.24
N ARG A 229 -9.87 10.00 5.88
CA ARG A 229 -9.33 11.20 6.57
C ARG A 229 -9.56 11.23 8.08
N GLU A 230 -10.60 10.55 8.56
CA GLU A 230 -10.92 10.48 9.98
C GLU A 230 -10.16 9.38 10.73
N ASP A 231 -9.53 8.45 10.00
CA ASP A 231 -8.73 7.37 10.56
C ASP A 231 -7.34 7.88 10.94
N LEU A 232 -7.24 8.44 12.13
CA LEU A 232 -5.98 8.99 12.63
C LEU A 232 -5.24 7.98 13.50
N VAL A 233 -4.04 7.61 13.07
CA VAL A 233 -3.10 6.75 13.82
C VAL A 233 -1.80 7.53 14.02
N PHE A 234 -1.34 7.60 15.27
CA PHE A 234 -0.13 8.33 15.67
C PHE A 234 0.94 7.41 16.26
N GLY A 235 1.13 6.23 15.66
CA GLY A 235 2.10 5.26 16.16
C GLY A 235 1.84 4.91 17.62
N SER A 236 2.89 4.84 18.40
CA SER A 236 2.87 4.57 19.85
C SER A 236 2.58 5.80 20.74
N LEU A 237 2.35 7.00 20.17
CA LEU A 237 2.25 8.24 20.96
C LEU A 237 1.20 8.19 22.08
N LYS A 238 0.02 7.62 21.80
CA LYS A 238 -1.04 7.51 22.83
C LYS A 238 -0.67 6.53 23.94
N GLU A 239 -0.05 5.42 23.58
CA GLU A 239 0.43 4.42 24.52
C GLU A 239 1.54 4.99 25.42
N LEU A 240 2.52 5.67 24.83
CA LEU A 240 3.60 6.34 25.56
C LEU A 240 3.08 7.43 26.50
N LEU A 241 2.07 8.20 26.11
CA LEU A 241 1.43 9.18 27.00
C LEU A 241 0.78 8.49 28.19
N TYR A 242 0.05 7.40 27.95
CA TYR A 242 -0.60 6.62 29.01
C TYR A 242 0.44 6.00 29.97
N GLU A 243 1.52 5.42 29.44
CA GLU A 243 2.59 4.84 30.27
C GLU A 243 3.31 5.91 31.09
N ASN A 244 3.61 7.08 30.51
CA ASN A 244 4.23 8.19 31.20
C ASN A 244 3.37 8.67 32.40
N GLU A 245 2.06 8.71 32.21
CA GLU A 245 1.12 9.04 33.30
C GLU A 245 1.08 7.93 34.36
N ARG A 246 0.91 6.67 33.94
CA ARG A 246 0.78 5.52 34.83
C ARG A 246 2.00 5.27 35.72
N TYR A 247 3.18 5.50 35.17
CA TYR A 247 4.44 5.24 35.85
C TYR A 247 5.12 6.50 36.37
N GLU A 248 4.45 7.65 36.30
CA GLU A 248 4.98 8.94 36.76
C GLU A 248 6.35 9.29 36.19
N LEU A 249 6.57 8.97 34.90
CA LEU A 249 7.87 9.12 34.22
C LEU A 249 8.19 10.57 33.87
N ILE A 250 7.18 11.43 33.83
CA ILE A 250 7.29 12.87 33.53
C ILE A 250 6.43 13.67 34.49
N THR A 251 6.70 14.98 34.60
CA THR A 251 5.91 15.88 35.45
C THR A 251 4.47 16.01 34.95
N GLU A 252 3.52 16.29 35.86
CA GLU A 252 2.12 16.56 35.47
C GLU A 252 1.96 17.70 34.48
N GLU A 253 2.78 18.75 34.59
CA GLU A 253 2.78 19.86 33.60
C GLU A 253 3.17 19.38 32.22
N ARG A 254 4.20 18.55 32.13
CA ARG A 254 4.66 17.96 30.86
C ARG A 254 3.57 17.04 30.28
N GLN A 255 2.98 16.16 31.10
CA GLN A 255 1.89 15.29 30.71
C GLN A 255 0.70 16.07 30.12
N LYS A 256 0.26 17.10 30.81
CA LYS A 256 -0.84 17.97 30.34
C LYS A 256 -0.49 18.68 29.05
N SER A 257 0.74 19.16 28.92
CA SER A 257 1.24 19.83 27.70
C SER A 257 1.23 18.88 26.49
N ASP A 258 1.77 17.68 26.66
CA ASP A 258 1.89 16.70 25.56
C ASP A 258 0.52 16.14 25.14
N SER A 259 -0.38 15.85 26.10
CA SER A 259 -1.77 15.46 25.82
C SER A 259 -2.53 16.57 25.08
N SER A 260 -2.41 17.83 25.53
CA SER A 260 -3.05 18.97 24.87
C SER A 260 -2.57 19.18 23.43
N ARG A 261 -1.27 18.97 23.16
CA ARG A 261 -0.69 19.06 21.81
C ARG A 261 -1.24 17.96 20.90
N LEU A 262 -1.36 16.72 21.40
CA LEU A 262 -1.92 15.61 20.62
C LEU A 262 -3.40 15.84 20.29
N ASP A 263 -4.18 16.38 21.26
CA ASP A 263 -5.58 16.72 21.05
C ASP A 263 -5.74 17.87 20.03
N GLU A 264 -4.88 18.88 20.11
CA GLU A 264 -4.86 19.99 19.16
C GLU A 264 -4.52 19.50 17.75
N LEU A 265 -3.47 18.68 17.59
CA LEU A 265 -3.09 18.07 16.33
C LEU A 265 -4.24 17.23 15.77
N THR A 266 -4.85 16.39 16.60
CA THR A 266 -6.02 15.57 16.21
C THR A 266 -7.17 16.44 15.70
N ARG A 267 -7.43 17.57 16.35
CA ARG A 267 -8.49 18.52 15.98
C ARG A 267 -8.17 19.22 14.65
N ILE A 268 -6.92 19.63 14.46
CA ILE A 268 -6.47 20.27 13.20
C ILE A 268 -6.65 19.30 12.05
N LEU A 269 -6.14 18.07 12.17
CA LEU A 269 -6.19 17.05 11.12
C LEU A 269 -7.64 16.60 10.78
N LYS A 270 -8.53 16.56 11.77
CA LYS A 270 -9.96 16.29 11.53
C LYS A 270 -10.71 17.45 10.90
N ARG A 271 -10.22 18.68 11.07
CA ARG A 271 -10.86 19.89 10.51
C ARG A 271 -10.36 20.25 9.13
N GLY A 272 -9.30 19.60 8.64
CA GLY A 272 -8.72 19.86 7.32
C GLY A 272 -9.81 19.84 6.24
N LYS A 273 -10.08 21.01 5.69
CA LYS A 273 -10.99 21.26 4.58
C LYS A 273 -10.18 21.38 3.31
#